data_add006247dee794fc5a38a58381556d0
#
_entry.id   add006247dee794fc5a38a58381556d0
#
_cell.length_a   1.000
_cell.length_b   1.000
_cell.length_c   1.000
_cell.angle_alpha   90.00
_cell.angle_beta   90.00
_cell.angle_gamma   90.00
#
_symmetry.space_group_name_H-M   'P 1'
#
loop_
_entity.id
_entity.type
_entity.pdbx_description
1 polymer ?
#
loop_
_entity_poly.entity_id
_entity_poly.type
_entity_poly.pdbx_seq_one_letter_code
_entity_poly.pdbx_strand_id
1 'polypeptide(L)'
;MSDILCITNRSLCGEDFLVRLERIASGRCAGIILREKDLSAKEYEVLAEKVLPIVRARQVPCILHSYPQAAEHLGVDAIHLPLPVLKSLSGQQRRNFRVLGASCHTVEEAREAERLGCTYITAGHIFYTDCKKGLAPRGLHFLQSVCREVSIPVWAIGGICPDNFPLVKGAGARGGCVMSALMSCEDPGALLDAFRDS
;
A
#
# COMPACT_ATOMS: atom_id res chain seq x y z
N MET A 1 -14.02 -8.93 -3.00
CA MET A 1 -12.75 -8.17 -3.05
C MET A 1 -12.09 -8.36 -1.70
N SER A 2 -10.82 -8.73 -1.66
CA SER A 2 -10.13 -8.92 -0.36
C SER A 2 -9.81 -7.58 0.30
N ASP A 3 -9.67 -7.57 1.63
CA ASP A 3 -9.21 -6.38 2.38
C ASP A 3 -7.67 -6.29 2.38
N ILE A 4 -7.03 -6.57 1.23
CA ILE A 4 -5.57 -6.56 1.06
C ILE A 4 -5.16 -5.56 -0.02
N LEU A 5 -4.28 -4.62 0.32
CA LEU A 5 -3.52 -3.81 -0.61
C LEU A 5 -2.21 -4.52 -0.96
N CYS A 6 -1.98 -4.74 -2.24
CA CYS A 6 -0.68 -5.21 -2.72
C CYS A 6 0.29 -4.03 -2.80
N ILE A 7 1.48 -4.15 -2.22
CA ILE A 7 2.58 -3.20 -2.45
C ILE A 7 3.61 -3.87 -3.35
N THR A 8 4.02 -3.21 -4.42
CA THR A 8 4.97 -3.81 -5.34
C THR A 8 6.42 -3.65 -4.91
N ASN A 9 7.24 -4.58 -5.35
CA ASN A 9 8.69 -4.54 -5.41
C ASN A 9 9.11 -5.56 -6.48
N ARG A 10 9.39 -5.09 -7.70
CA ARG A 10 9.69 -5.95 -8.85
C ARG A 10 10.92 -6.82 -8.66
N SER A 11 11.88 -6.40 -7.81
CA SER A 11 13.10 -7.17 -7.54
C SER A 11 12.84 -8.49 -6.78
N LEU A 12 11.65 -8.66 -6.21
CA LEU A 12 11.23 -9.88 -5.52
C LEU A 12 10.50 -10.88 -6.44
N CYS A 13 10.18 -10.47 -7.67
CA CYS A 13 9.48 -11.35 -8.60
C CYS A 13 10.40 -12.41 -9.20
N GLY A 14 9.98 -13.68 -9.15
CA GLY A 14 10.64 -14.78 -9.84
C GLY A 14 10.20 -14.96 -11.30
N GLU A 15 9.30 -14.12 -11.77
CA GLU A 15 8.74 -14.11 -13.13
C GLU A 15 8.68 -12.67 -13.66
N ASP A 16 8.21 -12.48 -14.90
CA ASP A 16 7.97 -11.14 -15.45
C ASP A 16 7.04 -10.32 -14.55
N PHE A 17 7.42 -9.09 -14.25
CA PHE A 17 6.71 -8.23 -13.30
C PHE A 17 5.28 -7.88 -13.75
N LEU A 18 5.07 -7.66 -15.05
CA LEU A 18 3.74 -7.33 -15.58
C LEU A 18 2.82 -8.55 -15.52
N VAL A 19 3.35 -9.75 -15.77
CA VAL A 19 2.63 -11.02 -15.60
C VAL A 19 2.25 -11.21 -14.13
N ARG A 20 3.18 -10.96 -13.20
CA ARG A 20 2.91 -11.02 -11.75
C ARG A 20 1.76 -10.08 -11.37
N LEU A 21 1.78 -8.84 -11.86
CA LEU A 21 0.73 -7.86 -11.56
C LEU A 21 -0.63 -8.27 -12.11
N GLU A 22 -0.67 -8.84 -13.31
CA GLU A 22 -1.91 -9.35 -13.89
C GLU A 22 -2.52 -10.48 -13.04
N ARG A 23 -1.68 -11.41 -12.57
CA ARG A 23 -2.11 -12.51 -11.68
C ARG A 23 -2.65 -11.97 -10.35
N ILE A 24 -1.96 -11.01 -9.72
CA ILE A 24 -2.41 -10.35 -8.48
C ILE A 24 -3.74 -9.62 -8.70
N ALA A 25 -3.86 -8.85 -9.78
CA ALA A 25 -5.07 -8.11 -10.09
C ALA A 25 -6.25 -9.05 -10.36
N SER A 26 -6.02 -10.21 -11.00
CA SER A 26 -7.03 -11.25 -11.21
C SER A 26 -7.53 -11.85 -9.89
N GLY A 27 -6.71 -11.90 -8.85
CA GLY A 27 -7.08 -12.32 -7.49
C GLY A 27 -7.96 -11.33 -6.73
N ARG A 28 -8.31 -10.17 -7.32
CA ARG A 28 -9.21 -9.15 -6.76
C ARG A 28 -8.77 -8.60 -5.40
N CYS A 29 -7.52 -8.16 -5.30
CA CYS A 29 -7.06 -7.36 -4.17
C CYS A 29 -7.79 -6.01 -4.08
N ALA A 30 -7.74 -5.34 -2.93
CA ALA A 30 -8.38 -4.04 -2.71
C ALA A 30 -7.76 -2.91 -3.54
N GLY A 31 -6.50 -3.08 -3.94
CA GLY A 31 -5.75 -2.15 -4.77
C GLY A 31 -4.28 -2.53 -4.84
N ILE A 32 -3.57 -1.90 -5.77
CA ILE A 32 -2.13 -2.09 -5.95
C ILE A 32 -1.43 -0.74 -5.75
N ILE A 33 -0.52 -0.66 -4.79
CA ILE A 33 0.39 0.47 -4.60
C ILE A 33 1.66 0.16 -5.41
N LEU A 34 1.85 0.87 -6.53
CA LEU A 34 3.03 0.73 -7.38
C LEU A 34 4.23 1.42 -6.72
N ARG A 35 5.09 0.64 -6.06
CA ARG A 35 6.20 1.15 -5.27
C ARG A 35 7.52 0.54 -5.72
N GLU A 36 8.27 1.30 -6.54
CA GLU A 36 9.58 0.92 -7.07
C GLU A 36 10.59 2.03 -6.72
N LYS A 37 11.27 1.88 -5.59
CA LYS A 37 12.12 2.92 -4.99
C LYS A 37 13.46 3.12 -5.69
N ASP A 38 13.90 2.16 -6.45
CA ASP A 38 15.18 2.13 -7.16
C ASP A 38 15.10 2.79 -8.54
N LEU A 39 13.90 3.16 -8.99
CA LEU A 39 13.70 3.87 -10.25
C LEU A 39 13.80 5.39 -10.06
N SER A 40 14.36 6.06 -11.04
CA SER A 40 14.19 7.50 -11.21
C SER A 40 12.73 7.85 -11.54
N ALA A 41 12.35 9.12 -11.39
CA ALA A 41 10.98 9.56 -11.68
C ALA A 41 10.55 9.22 -13.11
N LYS A 42 11.46 9.39 -14.09
CA LYS A 42 11.18 9.08 -15.51
C LYS A 42 11.02 7.59 -15.77
N GLU A 43 11.87 6.75 -15.20
CA GLU A 43 11.76 5.29 -15.32
C GLU A 43 10.49 4.78 -14.65
N TYR A 44 10.13 5.36 -13.50
CA TYR A 44 8.90 5.06 -12.78
C TYR A 44 7.65 5.39 -13.62
N GLU A 45 7.64 6.56 -14.28
CA GLU A 45 6.55 7.00 -15.16
C GLU A 45 6.38 6.01 -16.33
N VAL A 46 7.46 5.63 -17.01
CA VAL A 46 7.46 4.63 -18.09
C VAL A 46 6.96 3.26 -17.60
N LEU A 47 7.32 2.86 -16.38
CA LEU A 47 6.80 1.62 -15.81
C LEU A 47 5.29 1.74 -15.50
N ALA A 48 4.86 2.86 -14.90
CA ALA A 48 3.46 3.10 -14.58
C ALA A 48 2.58 3.10 -15.83
N GLU A 49 3.04 3.66 -16.96
CA GLU A 49 2.33 3.59 -18.25
C GLU A 49 2.03 2.15 -18.69
N LYS A 50 2.93 1.21 -18.42
CA LYS A 50 2.75 -0.22 -18.74
C LYS A 50 1.82 -0.94 -17.74
N VAL A 51 1.89 -0.56 -16.47
CA VAL A 51 1.12 -1.18 -15.38
C VAL A 51 -0.34 -0.76 -15.40
N LEU A 52 -0.63 0.52 -15.63
CA LEU A 52 -1.98 1.08 -15.53
C LEU A 52 -3.02 0.36 -16.42
N PRO A 53 -2.76 0.04 -17.68
CA PRO A 53 -3.71 -0.71 -18.52
C PRO A 53 -4.02 -2.10 -17.96
N ILE A 54 -3.02 -2.81 -17.43
CA ILE A 54 -3.17 -4.17 -16.89
C ILE A 54 -4.12 -4.17 -15.70
N VAL A 55 -3.89 -3.28 -14.74
CA VAL A 55 -4.70 -3.24 -13.50
C VAL A 55 -6.11 -2.69 -13.77
N ARG A 56 -6.25 -1.73 -14.70
CA ARG A 56 -7.54 -1.19 -15.14
C ARG A 56 -8.40 -2.24 -15.82
N ALA A 57 -7.82 -3.11 -16.65
CA ALA A 57 -8.52 -4.22 -17.30
C ALA A 57 -9.13 -5.21 -16.28
N ARG A 58 -8.57 -5.30 -15.09
CA ARG A 58 -9.06 -6.12 -13.97
C ARG A 58 -9.91 -5.34 -12.96
N GLN A 59 -10.18 -4.05 -13.22
CA GLN A 59 -10.93 -3.15 -12.33
C GLN A 59 -10.32 -3.04 -10.92
N VAL A 60 -9.00 -3.16 -10.81
CA VAL A 60 -8.26 -2.99 -9.55
C VAL A 60 -7.69 -1.58 -9.49
N PRO A 61 -7.93 -0.82 -8.40
CA PRO A 61 -7.34 0.49 -8.21
C PRO A 61 -5.81 0.44 -8.22
N CYS A 62 -5.17 1.31 -9.00
CA CYS A 62 -3.73 1.54 -8.96
C CYS A 62 -3.43 2.84 -8.24
N ILE A 63 -2.61 2.76 -7.20
CA ILE A 63 -2.17 3.89 -6.40
C ILE A 63 -0.68 4.09 -6.69
N LEU A 64 -0.31 5.23 -7.26
CA LEU A 64 1.09 5.53 -7.51
C LEU A 64 1.81 5.88 -6.21
N HIS A 65 3.14 5.74 -6.17
CA HIS A 65 3.90 5.94 -4.94
C HIS A 65 5.04 6.93 -5.14
N SER A 66 5.18 7.89 -4.22
CA SER A 66 6.31 8.83 -4.09
C SER A 66 6.50 9.88 -5.18
N TYR A 67 5.93 9.75 -6.37
CA TYR A 67 6.16 10.63 -7.51
C TYR A 67 4.87 11.40 -7.91
N PRO A 68 4.53 12.52 -7.22
CA PRO A 68 3.29 13.26 -7.51
C PRO A 68 3.24 13.80 -8.94
N GLN A 69 4.36 14.26 -9.51
CA GLN A 69 4.42 14.74 -10.88
C GLN A 69 4.09 13.65 -11.91
N ALA A 70 4.61 12.42 -11.69
CA ALA A 70 4.27 11.29 -12.56
C ALA A 70 2.76 10.95 -12.46
N ALA A 71 2.17 11.04 -11.27
CA ALA A 71 0.73 10.83 -11.10
C ALA A 71 -0.09 11.90 -11.85
N GLU A 72 0.30 13.16 -11.78
CA GLU A 72 -0.35 14.26 -12.51
C GLU A 72 -0.22 14.08 -14.02
N HIS A 73 0.98 13.77 -14.54
CA HIS A 73 1.21 13.55 -15.99
C HIS A 73 0.40 12.37 -16.53
N LEU A 74 0.26 11.30 -15.75
CA LEU A 74 -0.50 10.09 -16.14
C LEU A 74 -2.01 10.20 -15.87
N GLY A 75 -2.49 11.32 -15.34
CA GLY A 75 -3.89 11.53 -14.98
C GLY A 75 -4.40 10.55 -13.91
N VAL A 76 -3.52 10.17 -12.96
CA VAL A 76 -3.86 9.28 -11.85
C VAL A 76 -4.11 10.10 -10.59
N ASP A 77 -5.34 10.06 -10.09
CA ASP A 77 -5.80 10.81 -8.91
C ASP A 77 -5.62 10.04 -7.59
N ALA A 78 -4.80 8.98 -7.60
CA ALA A 78 -4.52 8.12 -6.46
C ALA A 78 -3.01 8.01 -6.19
N ILE A 79 -2.57 8.46 -5.00
CA ILE A 79 -1.16 8.45 -4.62
C ILE A 79 -0.96 8.06 -3.16
N HIS A 80 0.14 7.34 -2.88
CA HIS A 80 0.63 7.04 -1.55
C HIS A 80 2.02 7.65 -1.35
N LEU A 81 2.21 8.42 -0.27
CA LEU A 81 3.41 9.20 -0.06
C LEU A 81 4.10 8.84 1.27
N PRO A 82 5.43 8.87 1.32
CA PRO A 82 6.14 9.07 2.58
C PRO A 82 5.72 10.40 3.21
N LEU A 83 5.59 10.45 4.54
CA LEU A 83 5.12 11.65 5.23
C LEU A 83 5.95 12.92 4.93
N PRO A 84 7.29 12.88 4.80
CA PRO A 84 8.06 14.05 4.39
C PRO A 84 7.66 14.59 3.00
N VAL A 85 7.39 13.71 2.04
CA VAL A 85 6.93 14.11 0.69
C VAL A 85 5.51 14.71 0.76
N LEU A 86 4.60 14.10 1.54
CA LEU A 86 3.26 14.65 1.76
C LEU A 86 3.33 16.08 2.33
N LYS A 87 4.23 16.32 3.30
CA LYS A 87 4.45 17.63 3.92
C LYS A 87 4.98 18.68 2.96
N SER A 88 5.79 18.29 1.99
CA SER A 88 6.35 19.21 0.99
C SER A 88 5.33 19.69 -0.05
N LEU A 89 4.20 18.99 -0.20
CA LEU A 89 3.14 19.41 -1.11
C LEU A 89 2.32 20.56 -0.52
N SER A 90 1.99 21.54 -1.34
CA SER A 90 1.01 22.58 -0.99
C SER A 90 -0.39 22.00 -0.81
N GLY A 91 -1.26 22.71 -0.11
CA GLY A 91 -2.66 22.30 0.05
C GLY A 91 -3.40 22.12 -1.29
N GLN A 92 -3.04 22.93 -2.31
CA GLN A 92 -3.62 22.80 -3.64
C GLN A 92 -3.18 21.50 -4.31
N GLN A 93 -1.88 21.17 -4.28
CA GLN A 93 -1.35 19.93 -4.85
C GLN A 93 -1.97 18.69 -4.18
N ARG A 94 -2.14 18.71 -2.85
CA ARG A 94 -2.80 17.58 -2.15
C ARG A 94 -4.25 17.37 -2.60
N ARG A 95 -4.99 18.44 -2.90
CA ARG A 95 -6.39 18.37 -3.39
C ARG A 95 -6.54 17.82 -4.81
N ASN A 96 -5.45 17.74 -5.59
CA ASN A 96 -5.47 17.09 -6.91
C ASN A 96 -5.64 15.57 -6.82
N PHE A 97 -5.43 14.98 -5.63
CA PHE A 97 -5.55 13.54 -5.43
C PHE A 97 -6.84 13.19 -4.68
N ARG A 98 -7.74 12.48 -5.35
CA ARG A 98 -8.98 11.93 -4.75
C ARG A 98 -8.66 10.84 -3.72
N VAL A 99 -7.60 10.04 -3.96
CA VAL A 99 -7.07 9.05 -3.04
C VAL A 99 -5.66 9.47 -2.65
N LEU A 100 -5.51 9.98 -1.43
CA LEU A 100 -4.24 10.43 -0.88
C LEU A 100 -3.89 9.59 0.34
N GLY A 101 -2.84 8.78 0.25
CA GLY A 101 -2.38 7.94 1.33
C GLY A 101 -1.01 8.34 1.87
N ALA A 102 -0.73 8.00 3.13
CA ALA A 102 0.57 8.20 3.73
C ALA A 102 1.03 7.01 4.57
N SER A 103 2.37 6.79 4.60
CA SER A 103 3.00 5.84 5.52
C SER A 103 3.24 6.51 6.87
N CYS A 104 2.73 5.90 7.96
CA CYS A 104 2.83 6.41 9.32
C CYS A 104 3.46 5.36 10.25
N HIS A 105 4.33 5.85 11.13
CA HIS A 105 5.08 5.02 12.07
C HIS A 105 4.85 5.41 13.53
N THR A 106 4.13 6.49 13.80
CA THR A 106 3.68 6.90 15.13
C THR A 106 2.23 7.38 15.08
N VAL A 107 1.59 7.51 16.23
CA VAL A 107 0.23 8.07 16.34
C VAL A 107 0.20 9.54 15.90
N GLU A 108 1.25 10.30 16.22
CA GLU A 108 1.38 11.70 15.82
C GLU A 108 1.48 11.86 14.31
N GLU A 109 2.25 10.97 13.64
CA GLU A 109 2.32 10.92 12.17
C GLU A 109 0.95 10.62 11.54
N ALA A 110 0.16 9.73 12.16
CA ALA A 110 -1.17 9.39 11.68
C ALA A 110 -2.14 10.58 11.79
N ARG A 111 -2.16 11.27 12.94
CA ARG A 111 -2.94 12.51 13.12
C ARG A 111 -2.52 13.59 12.14
N GLU A 112 -1.23 13.75 11.92
CA GLU A 112 -0.72 14.74 10.97
C GLU A 112 -1.11 14.41 9.53
N ALA A 113 -1.01 13.15 9.11
CA ALA A 113 -1.44 12.73 7.79
C ALA A 113 -2.94 13.00 7.55
N GLU A 114 -3.80 12.70 8.52
CA GLU A 114 -5.23 13.02 8.46
C GLU A 114 -5.46 14.53 8.35
N ARG A 115 -4.81 15.35 9.19
CA ARG A 115 -4.88 16.82 9.14
C ARG A 115 -4.41 17.39 7.80
N LEU A 116 -3.46 16.75 7.13
CA LEU A 116 -2.97 17.13 5.82
C LEU A 116 -3.89 16.69 4.66
N GLY A 117 -5.02 16.01 4.96
CA GLY A 117 -6.04 15.61 4.01
C GLY A 117 -5.87 14.22 3.42
N CYS A 118 -5.08 13.34 4.06
CA CYS A 118 -5.05 11.94 3.66
C CYS A 118 -6.44 11.30 3.76
N THR A 119 -6.76 10.47 2.79
CA THR A 119 -8.02 9.69 2.75
C THR A 119 -7.84 8.29 3.33
N TYR A 120 -6.62 7.86 3.55
CA TYR A 120 -6.23 6.65 4.27
C TYR A 120 -4.77 6.72 4.70
N ILE A 121 -4.35 5.85 5.60
CA ILE A 121 -2.94 5.70 5.98
C ILE A 121 -2.53 4.22 6.01
N THR A 122 -1.22 3.96 5.90
CA THR A 122 -0.64 2.69 6.31
C THR A 122 0.09 2.86 7.64
N ALA A 123 -0.11 1.91 8.56
CA ALA A 123 0.51 1.93 9.90
C ALA A 123 1.42 0.70 10.09
N GLY A 124 2.66 0.88 10.48
CA GLY A 124 3.54 -0.25 10.70
C GLY A 124 5.01 0.06 10.97
N HIS A 125 5.83 -1.02 11.01
CA HIS A 125 5.48 -2.43 10.74
C HIS A 125 4.90 -3.10 12.00
N ILE A 126 3.86 -3.90 11.82
CA ILE A 126 3.08 -4.46 12.93
C ILE A 126 3.71 -5.73 13.48
N PHE A 127 4.09 -6.67 12.61
CA PHE A 127 4.74 -7.93 12.96
C PHE A 127 6.16 -7.97 12.40
N TYR A 128 6.94 -8.94 12.86
CA TYR A 128 8.27 -9.16 12.32
C TYR A 128 8.24 -9.35 10.80
N THR A 129 9.23 -8.77 10.13
CA THR A 129 9.36 -8.86 8.67
C THR A 129 10.81 -8.69 8.25
N ASP A 130 11.27 -9.51 7.31
CA ASP A 130 12.61 -9.41 6.75
C ASP A 130 12.90 -8.07 6.04
N CYS A 131 11.86 -7.38 5.61
CA CYS A 131 11.99 -6.04 5.01
C CYS A 131 12.44 -4.96 6.01
N LYS A 132 12.43 -5.27 7.32
CA LYS A 132 12.80 -4.38 8.43
C LYS A 132 13.69 -5.10 9.44
N LYS A 133 14.66 -5.89 8.94
CA LYS A 133 15.62 -6.60 9.81
C LYS A 133 16.27 -5.66 10.83
N GLY A 134 16.34 -6.11 12.07
CA GLY A 134 16.96 -5.37 13.18
C GLY A 134 16.06 -4.32 13.84
N LEU A 135 14.84 -4.08 13.35
CA LEU A 135 13.88 -3.19 13.99
C LEU A 135 12.79 -4.01 14.70
N ALA A 136 12.51 -3.67 15.95
CA ALA A 136 11.42 -4.30 16.69
C ALA A 136 10.06 -3.95 16.06
N PRO A 137 9.14 -4.92 15.92
CA PRO A 137 7.79 -4.65 15.45
C PRO A 137 7.04 -3.76 16.44
N ARG A 138 6.15 -2.91 15.94
CA ARG A 138 5.35 -1.99 16.76
C ARG A 138 4.19 -2.68 17.48
N GLY A 139 3.75 -3.81 16.96
CA GLY A 139 2.72 -4.64 17.56
C GLY A 139 1.28 -4.14 17.38
N LEU A 140 0.35 -4.96 17.83
CA LEU A 140 -1.10 -4.69 17.71
C LEU A 140 -1.55 -3.52 18.58
N HIS A 141 -0.93 -3.29 19.74
CA HIS A 141 -1.25 -2.15 20.59
C HIS A 141 -1.04 -0.81 19.89
N PHE A 142 0.08 -0.69 19.16
CA PHE A 142 0.32 0.49 18.31
C PHE A 142 -0.78 0.64 17.25
N LEU A 143 -1.12 -0.45 16.54
CA LEU A 143 -2.17 -0.43 15.53
C LEU A 143 -3.52 0.03 16.10
N GLN A 144 -3.92 -0.53 17.26
CA GLN A 144 -5.14 -0.13 17.97
C GLN A 144 -5.13 1.36 18.34
N SER A 145 -4.00 1.85 18.85
CA SER A 145 -3.84 3.27 19.20
C SER A 145 -4.02 4.16 17.98
N VAL A 146 -3.40 3.81 16.85
CA VAL A 146 -3.57 4.56 15.59
C VAL A 146 -5.03 4.53 15.12
N CYS A 147 -5.68 3.35 15.10
CA CYS A 147 -7.07 3.22 14.65
C CYS A 147 -8.08 3.99 15.52
N ARG A 148 -7.78 4.23 16.81
CA ARG A 148 -8.63 5.03 17.71
C ARG A 148 -8.45 6.54 17.51
N GLU A 149 -7.29 6.95 17.05
CA GLU A 149 -6.91 8.37 16.99
C GLU A 149 -7.26 9.07 15.68
N VAL A 150 -7.49 8.30 14.61
CA VAL A 150 -7.86 8.84 13.30
C VAL A 150 -9.20 8.30 12.84
N SER A 151 -9.93 9.08 12.08
CA SER A 151 -11.23 8.70 11.49
C SER A 151 -11.10 8.08 10.10
N ILE A 152 -9.96 8.29 9.45
CA ILE A 152 -9.69 7.74 8.11
C ILE A 152 -9.26 6.26 8.19
N PRO A 153 -9.50 5.46 7.14
CA PRO A 153 -9.11 4.05 7.09
C PRO A 153 -7.62 3.85 7.35
N VAL A 154 -7.32 2.91 8.25
CA VAL A 154 -5.95 2.47 8.58
C VAL A 154 -5.68 1.10 7.98
N TRP A 155 -4.61 0.97 7.22
CA TRP A 155 -4.14 -0.30 6.67
C TRP A 155 -2.87 -0.73 7.40
N ALA A 156 -2.89 -1.93 7.98
CA ALA A 156 -1.72 -2.47 8.68
C ALA A 156 -0.66 -2.94 7.67
N ILE A 157 0.62 -2.70 7.97
CA ILE A 157 1.72 -3.16 7.12
C ILE A 157 2.82 -3.81 7.96
N GLY A 158 3.48 -4.81 7.39
CA GLY A 158 4.65 -5.50 7.94
C GLY A 158 4.32 -6.81 8.62
N GLY A 159 4.77 -7.91 8.01
CA GLY A 159 4.58 -9.27 8.48
C GLY A 159 3.13 -9.76 8.48
N ILE A 160 2.27 -9.17 7.65
CA ILE A 160 0.86 -9.57 7.53
C ILE A 160 0.77 -10.86 6.71
N CYS A 161 0.09 -11.86 7.28
CA CYS A 161 -0.22 -13.14 6.64
C CYS A 161 -1.65 -13.59 7.01
N PRO A 162 -2.23 -14.60 6.33
CA PRO A 162 -3.59 -15.06 6.65
C PRO A 162 -3.78 -15.40 8.12
N ASP A 163 -2.83 -16.08 8.76
CA ASP A 163 -2.93 -16.54 10.16
C ASP A 163 -3.05 -15.40 11.18
N ASN A 164 -2.44 -14.23 10.90
CA ASN A 164 -2.47 -13.08 11.80
C ASN A 164 -3.45 -11.98 11.37
N PHE A 165 -4.07 -12.12 10.20
CA PHE A 165 -4.97 -11.12 9.65
C PHE A 165 -6.23 -10.88 10.51
N PRO A 166 -6.87 -11.89 11.15
CA PRO A 166 -7.95 -11.64 12.09
C PRO A 166 -7.57 -10.71 13.26
N LEU A 167 -6.33 -10.80 13.75
CA LEU A 167 -5.83 -9.89 14.79
C LEU A 167 -5.71 -8.45 14.30
N VAL A 168 -5.33 -8.27 13.03
CA VAL A 168 -5.27 -6.96 12.37
C VAL A 168 -6.66 -6.34 12.28
N LYS A 169 -7.64 -7.11 11.84
CA LYS A 169 -9.05 -6.68 11.76
C LYS A 169 -9.60 -6.37 13.15
N GLY A 170 -9.34 -7.21 14.13
CA GLY A 170 -9.73 -7.02 15.54
C GLY A 170 -9.10 -5.78 16.19
N ALA A 171 -7.94 -5.33 15.69
CA ALA A 171 -7.31 -4.09 16.13
C ALA A 171 -7.97 -2.82 15.55
N GLY A 172 -8.96 -2.96 14.66
CA GLY A 172 -9.69 -1.84 14.05
C GLY A 172 -9.16 -1.41 12.68
N ALA A 173 -8.18 -2.11 12.11
CA ALA A 173 -7.69 -1.78 10.78
C ALA A 173 -8.72 -2.11 9.68
N ARG A 174 -8.76 -1.29 8.63
CA ARG A 174 -9.58 -1.53 7.43
C ARG A 174 -9.12 -2.78 6.69
N GLY A 175 -7.82 -3.09 6.73
CA GLY A 175 -7.22 -4.21 6.05
C GLY A 175 -5.70 -4.27 6.23
N GLY A 176 -5.05 -5.10 5.41
CA GLY A 176 -3.61 -5.30 5.43
C GLY A 176 -2.91 -4.92 4.13
N CYS A 177 -1.64 -4.55 4.23
CA CYS A 177 -0.73 -4.36 3.11
C CYS A 177 0.25 -5.52 3.04
N VAL A 178 0.32 -6.19 1.89
CA VAL A 178 1.20 -7.33 1.65
C VAL A 178 2.13 -7.02 0.48
N MET A 179 3.43 -7.23 0.66
CA MET A 179 4.44 -6.99 -0.37
C MET A 179 5.14 -8.29 -0.76
N SER A 180 6.13 -8.73 0.02
CA SER A 180 7.01 -9.83 -0.36
C SER A 180 6.25 -11.11 -0.69
N ALA A 181 5.30 -11.52 0.13
CA ALA A 181 4.53 -12.72 -0.12
C ALA A 181 3.78 -12.67 -1.47
N LEU A 182 3.12 -11.56 -1.82
CA LEU A 182 2.44 -11.42 -3.11
C LEU A 182 3.39 -11.32 -4.30
N MET A 183 4.61 -10.79 -4.09
CA MET A 183 5.61 -10.69 -5.15
C MET A 183 6.32 -12.03 -5.43
N SER A 184 6.45 -12.91 -4.43
CA SER A 184 7.29 -14.12 -4.54
C SER A 184 6.55 -15.46 -4.41
N CYS A 185 5.27 -15.49 -4.00
CA CYS A 185 4.52 -16.73 -3.89
C CYS A 185 4.27 -17.37 -5.28
N GLU A 186 4.04 -18.67 -5.30
CA GLU A 186 3.70 -19.41 -6.51
C GLU A 186 2.34 -18.95 -7.06
N ASP A 187 1.32 -18.85 -6.21
CA ASP A 187 -0.04 -18.45 -6.59
C ASP A 187 -0.56 -17.28 -5.75
N PRO A 188 -0.52 -16.03 -6.31
CA PRO A 188 -1.04 -14.86 -5.62
C PRO A 188 -2.57 -14.87 -5.49
N GLY A 189 -3.30 -15.59 -6.36
CA GLY A 189 -4.75 -15.74 -6.26
C GLY A 189 -5.12 -16.57 -5.03
N ALA A 190 -4.53 -17.75 -4.88
CA ALA A 190 -4.73 -18.60 -3.70
C ALA A 190 -4.34 -17.89 -2.40
N LEU A 191 -3.25 -17.11 -2.41
CA LEU A 191 -2.86 -16.33 -1.22
C LEU A 191 -3.92 -15.26 -0.87
N LEU A 192 -4.47 -14.57 -1.87
CA LEU A 192 -5.53 -13.58 -1.64
C LEU A 192 -6.85 -14.22 -1.20
N ASP A 193 -7.15 -15.45 -1.64
CA ASP A 193 -8.29 -16.23 -1.17
C ASP A 193 -8.11 -16.59 0.31
N ALA A 194 -6.94 -17.06 0.71
CA ALA A 194 -6.64 -17.38 2.12
C ALA A 194 -6.86 -16.18 3.07
N PHE A 195 -6.62 -14.94 2.61
CA PHE A 195 -6.96 -13.74 3.38
C PHE A 195 -8.47 -13.43 3.44
N ARG A 196 -9.27 -13.97 2.55
CA ARG A 196 -10.74 -13.80 2.60
C ARG A 196 -11.40 -14.79 3.51
N ASP A 197 -10.77 -15.95 3.71
CA ASP A 197 -11.30 -17.06 4.50
C ASP A 197 -10.83 -16.97 5.98
N SER A 198 -9.93 -16.02 6.31
CA SER A 198 -9.33 -15.81 7.64
C SER A 198 -10.13 -14.87 8.56
#